data_23bf85fbf4256f5f7a1d680ac86f4391
#
_entry.id   23bf85fbf4256f5f7a1d680ac86f4391
#
_cell.length_a   1.000
_cell.length_b   1.000
_cell.length_c   1.000
_cell.angle_alpha   90.00
_cell.angle_beta   90.00
_cell.angle_gamma   90.00
#
_symmetry.space_group_name_H-M   'P 1'
#
loop_
_entity.id
_entity.type
_entity.pdbx_description
1 polymer ?
#
loop_
_entity_poly.entity_id
_entity_poly.type
_entity_poly.pdbx_seq_one_letter_code
_entity_poly.pdbx_strand_id
1 'polypeptide(L)'
;MQVALLGGSGFVGTRLMEKWVLGGTHEVRAIVRSPGSLARMARFALPSWQQADIFDAAALAEAVRGCDAMVHAIVGDAAQIVAAAQAAVEACKTAGVRRLVYLSSASVHGQNPPAGTHDATPLKDDQPNDYNNAKVRAERVLREASGVEVCILRPGIVYGPRCQWFGGLPRALHSKQAFLVEGGHGLCNHIYVDNLIHAIELGLTHARATEGAFYVADSTCMTWREFYQPLAQALGFDVADFRDVPAAGVPARSLRDRVAWAKQVPASRMILPMFSRRLKDAVKAGLERYAAPPITSGFVLPHAPSPSADYEISQLHTCATRLPMDRAVEVLGYAPPVSATDGLDRSARWLAGLWATSAAAKK
;
A
#
# COMPACT_ATOMS: atom_id res chain seq x y z
N MET A 1 -5.98 16.34 -19.46
CA MET A 1 -6.43 15.00 -19.89
C MET A 1 -7.52 14.51 -18.98
N GLN A 2 -8.39 13.63 -19.47
CA GLN A 2 -9.39 12.95 -18.62
C GLN A 2 -8.78 11.67 -18.04
N VAL A 3 -8.71 11.59 -16.70
CA VAL A 3 -8.05 10.48 -16.00
C VAL A 3 -9.08 9.69 -15.18
N ALA A 4 -9.18 8.38 -15.45
CA ALA A 4 -9.91 7.46 -14.60
C ALA A 4 -9.09 7.18 -13.32
N LEU A 5 -9.67 7.41 -12.16
CA LEU A 5 -9.01 7.18 -10.87
C LEU A 5 -9.68 6.04 -10.11
N LEU A 6 -8.97 4.91 -9.99
CA LEU A 6 -9.34 3.79 -9.13
C LEU A 6 -8.71 4.01 -7.75
N GLY A 7 -9.52 3.95 -6.70
CA GLY A 7 -9.05 4.17 -5.34
C GLY A 7 -9.13 5.63 -4.86
N GLY A 8 -9.95 6.48 -5.50
CA GLY A 8 -10.14 7.89 -5.17
C GLY A 8 -10.55 8.16 -3.72
N SER A 9 -11.20 7.21 -3.03
CA SER A 9 -11.59 7.32 -1.61
C SER A 9 -10.48 6.91 -0.62
N GLY A 10 -9.35 6.39 -1.10
CA GLY A 10 -8.18 6.02 -0.30
C GLY A 10 -7.31 7.24 0.06
N PHE A 11 -6.24 7.00 0.82
CA PHE A 11 -5.30 8.05 1.26
C PHE A 11 -4.66 8.77 0.07
N VAL A 12 -3.98 8.04 -0.82
CA VAL A 12 -3.33 8.60 -2.01
C VAL A 12 -4.36 9.19 -2.97
N GLY A 13 -5.44 8.43 -3.26
CA GLY A 13 -6.48 8.87 -4.20
C GLY A 13 -7.19 10.14 -3.77
N THR A 14 -7.47 10.31 -2.48
CA THR A 14 -8.09 11.55 -1.96
C THR A 14 -7.14 12.74 -2.14
N ARG A 15 -5.83 12.53 -1.96
CA ARG A 15 -4.86 13.60 -2.17
C ARG A 15 -4.65 13.93 -3.65
N LEU A 16 -4.69 12.93 -4.53
CA LEU A 16 -4.77 13.14 -5.99
C LEU A 16 -5.96 14.00 -6.37
N MET A 17 -7.15 13.65 -5.86
CA MET A 17 -8.38 14.44 -6.07
C MET A 17 -8.20 15.90 -5.63
N GLU A 18 -7.60 16.14 -4.45
CA GLU A 18 -7.31 17.50 -3.98
C GLU A 18 -6.43 18.27 -4.96
N LYS A 19 -5.35 17.67 -5.41
CA LYS A 19 -4.39 18.30 -6.32
C LYS A 19 -5.01 18.57 -7.69
N TRP A 20 -5.67 17.60 -8.25
CA TRP A 20 -6.14 17.67 -9.64
C TRP A 20 -7.42 18.48 -9.78
N VAL A 21 -8.42 18.24 -8.92
CA VAL A 21 -9.70 18.96 -9.02
C VAL A 21 -9.55 20.41 -8.56
N LEU A 22 -8.84 20.68 -7.45
CA LEU A 22 -8.64 22.04 -6.96
C LEU A 22 -7.58 22.80 -7.78
N GLY A 23 -6.58 22.11 -8.31
CA GLY A 23 -5.53 22.69 -9.15
C GLY A 23 -5.92 22.83 -10.62
N GLY A 24 -7.02 22.22 -11.06
CA GLY A 24 -7.47 22.28 -12.45
C GLY A 24 -6.53 21.61 -13.46
N THR A 25 -5.67 20.69 -13.02
CA THR A 25 -4.63 20.08 -13.89
C THR A 25 -5.17 18.93 -14.72
N HIS A 26 -6.11 18.16 -14.18
CA HIS A 26 -6.75 17.05 -14.88
C HIS A 26 -8.26 17.01 -14.60
N GLU A 27 -9.02 16.51 -15.58
CA GLU A 27 -10.41 16.10 -15.38
C GLU A 27 -10.41 14.69 -14.81
N VAL A 28 -10.95 14.53 -13.60
CA VAL A 28 -10.95 13.25 -12.91
C VAL A 28 -12.30 12.58 -13.01
N ARG A 29 -12.31 11.35 -13.52
CA ARG A 29 -13.43 10.43 -13.37
C ARG A 29 -13.13 9.44 -12.25
N ALA A 30 -13.82 9.61 -11.12
CA ALA A 30 -13.66 8.69 -10.00
C ALA A 30 -14.41 7.37 -10.25
N ILE A 31 -13.69 6.25 -10.22
CA ILE A 31 -14.31 4.92 -10.31
C ILE A 31 -14.52 4.40 -8.89
N VAL A 32 -15.77 4.13 -8.53
CA VAL A 32 -16.18 3.74 -7.18
C VAL A 32 -16.91 2.41 -7.18
N ARG A 33 -16.69 1.62 -6.13
CA ARG A 33 -17.39 0.34 -5.93
C ARG A 33 -18.85 0.54 -5.53
N SER A 34 -19.13 1.59 -4.77
CA SER A 34 -20.48 1.91 -4.29
C SER A 34 -20.65 3.42 -4.09
N PRO A 35 -21.87 3.96 -4.18
CA PRO A 35 -22.17 5.37 -3.91
C PRO A 35 -21.67 5.84 -2.54
N GLY A 36 -21.67 4.98 -1.52
CA GLY A 36 -21.12 5.31 -0.19
C GLY A 36 -19.65 5.72 -0.19
N SER A 37 -18.87 5.27 -1.19
CA SER A 37 -17.49 5.70 -1.37
C SER A 37 -17.38 7.18 -1.74
N LEU A 38 -18.42 7.78 -2.35
CA LEU A 38 -18.47 9.19 -2.73
C LEU A 38 -18.50 10.11 -1.53
N ALA A 39 -19.03 9.66 -0.38
CA ALA A 39 -19.10 10.47 0.84
C ALA A 39 -17.72 10.99 1.27
N ARG A 40 -16.66 10.20 1.06
CA ARG A 40 -15.27 10.62 1.34
C ARG A 40 -14.73 11.66 0.35
N MET A 41 -15.37 11.77 -0.80
CA MET A 41 -14.97 12.67 -1.89
C MET A 41 -15.97 13.83 -2.06
N ALA A 42 -17.05 13.89 -1.25
CA ALA A 42 -18.14 14.85 -1.39
C ALA A 42 -17.72 16.33 -1.27
N ARG A 43 -16.55 16.60 -0.63
CA ARG A 43 -15.98 17.95 -0.54
C ARG A 43 -15.42 18.45 -1.88
N PHE A 44 -15.20 17.54 -2.83
CA PHE A 44 -14.81 17.89 -4.19
C PHE A 44 -16.08 17.96 -5.03
N ALA A 45 -16.29 19.03 -5.75
CA ALA A 45 -17.31 19.08 -6.77
C ALA A 45 -16.88 18.15 -7.91
N LEU A 46 -17.12 16.84 -7.76
CA LEU A 46 -16.72 15.82 -8.72
C LEU A 46 -17.46 16.05 -10.03
N PRO A 47 -16.75 16.41 -11.10
CA PRO A 47 -17.38 16.61 -12.40
C PRO A 47 -17.87 15.29 -13.00
N SER A 48 -17.25 14.16 -12.63
CA SER A 48 -17.54 12.84 -13.19
C SER A 48 -17.21 11.72 -12.22
N TRP A 49 -18.11 10.75 -12.11
CA TRP A 49 -17.86 9.47 -11.43
C TRP A 49 -18.64 8.35 -12.10
N GLN A 50 -18.16 7.14 -11.96
CA GLN A 50 -18.82 5.91 -12.42
C GLN A 50 -18.73 4.83 -11.36
N GLN A 51 -19.76 3.99 -11.31
CA GLN A 51 -19.76 2.81 -10.44
C GLN A 51 -19.32 1.60 -11.26
N ALA A 52 -18.29 0.90 -10.80
CA ALA A 52 -17.86 -0.37 -11.37
C ALA A 52 -17.24 -1.26 -10.31
N ASP A 53 -17.40 -2.57 -10.48
CA ASP A 53 -16.57 -3.55 -9.78
C ASP A 53 -15.22 -3.61 -10.51
N ILE A 54 -14.15 -3.38 -9.78
CA ILE A 54 -12.78 -3.39 -10.34
C ILE A 54 -12.29 -4.79 -10.75
N PHE A 55 -13.04 -5.83 -10.43
CA PHE A 55 -12.76 -7.21 -10.84
C PHE A 55 -13.55 -7.63 -12.08
N ASP A 56 -14.54 -6.84 -12.49
CA ASP A 56 -15.29 -7.01 -13.73
C ASP A 56 -14.69 -6.10 -14.81
N ALA A 57 -13.88 -6.70 -15.69
CA ALA A 57 -13.19 -5.98 -16.75
C ALA A 57 -14.17 -5.29 -17.74
N ALA A 58 -15.33 -5.88 -18.00
CA ALA A 58 -16.31 -5.33 -18.92
C ALA A 58 -16.99 -4.10 -18.30
N ALA A 59 -17.47 -4.19 -17.06
CA ALA A 59 -18.03 -3.08 -16.33
C ALA A 59 -17.00 -1.94 -16.15
N LEU A 60 -15.75 -2.28 -15.86
CA LEU A 60 -14.67 -1.32 -15.73
C LEU A 60 -14.37 -0.63 -17.07
N ALA A 61 -14.36 -1.37 -18.19
CA ALA A 61 -14.15 -0.81 -19.53
C ALA A 61 -15.22 0.22 -19.87
N GLU A 62 -16.49 -0.06 -19.61
CA GLU A 62 -17.58 0.91 -19.81
C GLU A 62 -17.37 2.16 -18.93
N ALA A 63 -17.02 1.96 -17.66
CA ALA A 63 -16.83 3.05 -16.71
C ALA A 63 -15.67 4.00 -17.07
N VAL A 64 -14.64 3.50 -17.76
CA VAL A 64 -13.44 4.30 -18.13
C VAL A 64 -13.45 4.75 -19.59
N ARG A 65 -14.49 4.42 -20.35
CA ARG A 65 -14.61 4.81 -21.77
C ARG A 65 -14.48 6.32 -21.96
N GLY A 66 -13.62 6.72 -22.90
CA GLY A 66 -13.33 8.13 -23.19
C GLY A 66 -12.34 8.78 -22.23
N CYS A 67 -11.76 8.05 -21.28
CA CYS A 67 -10.61 8.54 -20.54
C CYS A 67 -9.31 8.35 -21.33
N ASP A 68 -8.38 9.31 -21.20
CA ASP A 68 -7.06 9.26 -21.83
C ASP A 68 -6.12 8.30 -21.11
N ALA A 69 -6.25 8.24 -19.80
CA ALA A 69 -5.40 7.44 -18.92
C ALA A 69 -6.17 6.90 -17.71
N MET A 70 -5.59 5.89 -17.05
CA MET A 70 -6.06 5.33 -15.80
C MET A 70 -4.96 5.35 -14.74
N VAL A 71 -5.31 5.72 -13.50
CA VAL A 71 -4.45 5.56 -12.32
C VAL A 71 -5.05 4.50 -11.41
N HIS A 72 -4.31 3.43 -11.16
CA HIS A 72 -4.69 2.37 -10.25
C HIS A 72 -3.99 2.56 -8.90
N ALA A 73 -4.68 3.22 -7.97
CA ALA A 73 -4.20 3.56 -6.62
C ALA A 73 -4.91 2.73 -5.53
N ILE A 74 -5.30 1.49 -5.84
CA ILE A 74 -5.96 0.60 -4.88
C ILE A 74 -4.92 -0.28 -4.21
N VAL A 75 -4.96 -0.30 -2.87
CA VAL A 75 -4.32 -1.32 -2.04
C VAL A 75 -5.41 -2.32 -1.69
N GLY A 76 -5.31 -3.55 -2.17
CA GLY A 76 -6.29 -4.60 -1.93
C GLY A 76 -5.76 -5.69 -1.01
N ASP A 77 -6.63 -6.64 -0.68
CA ASP A 77 -6.24 -7.94 -0.15
C ASP A 77 -5.31 -8.66 -1.15
N ALA A 78 -4.30 -9.34 -0.66
CA ALA A 78 -3.34 -10.09 -1.46
C ALA A 78 -4.03 -11.02 -2.49
N ALA A 79 -5.14 -11.65 -2.11
CA ALA A 79 -5.92 -12.52 -2.98
C ALA A 79 -6.55 -11.78 -4.20
N GLN A 80 -6.71 -10.48 -4.13
CA GLN A 80 -7.42 -9.66 -5.11
C GLN A 80 -6.49 -8.82 -5.99
N ILE A 81 -5.25 -8.58 -5.57
CA ILE A 81 -4.31 -7.67 -6.25
C ILE A 81 -4.08 -8.07 -7.71
N VAL A 82 -3.87 -9.35 -7.97
CA VAL A 82 -3.59 -9.86 -9.33
C VAL A 82 -4.81 -9.72 -10.23
N ALA A 83 -5.99 -10.13 -9.73
CA ALA A 83 -7.24 -10.02 -10.49
C ALA A 83 -7.59 -8.57 -10.83
N ALA A 84 -7.37 -7.63 -9.90
CA ALA A 84 -7.58 -6.21 -10.13
C ALA A 84 -6.62 -5.65 -11.21
N ALA A 85 -5.35 -6.08 -11.20
CA ALA A 85 -4.38 -5.68 -12.22
C ALA A 85 -4.77 -6.22 -13.61
N GLN A 86 -5.19 -7.49 -13.70
CA GLN A 86 -5.67 -8.10 -14.94
C GLN A 86 -6.88 -7.36 -15.50
N ALA A 87 -7.89 -7.11 -14.65
CA ALA A 87 -9.10 -6.40 -15.06
C ALA A 87 -8.81 -4.97 -15.51
N ALA A 88 -7.87 -4.27 -14.85
CA ALA A 88 -7.47 -2.91 -15.25
C ALA A 88 -6.80 -2.89 -16.63
N VAL A 89 -5.91 -3.83 -16.93
CA VAL A 89 -5.27 -3.95 -18.25
C VAL A 89 -6.31 -4.23 -19.32
N GLU A 90 -7.20 -5.19 -19.10
CA GLU A 90 -8.22 -5.58 -20.05
C GLU A 90 -9.23 -4.46 -20.29
N ALA A 91 -9.64 -3.76 -19.24
CA ALA A 91 -10.51 -2.59 -19.34
C ALA A 91 -9.86 -1.45 -20.16
N CYS A 92 -8.58 -1.17 -19.94
CA CYS A 92 -7.85 -0.19 -20.72
C CYS A 92 -7.84 -0.56 -22.23
N LYS A 93 -7.54 -1.82 -22.55
CA LYS A 93 -7.56 -2.31 -23.94
C LYS A 93 -8.93 -2.14 -24.59
N THR A 94 -9.96 -2.62 -23.92
CA THR A 94 -11.34 -2.62 -24.44
C THR A 94 -11.89 -1.21 -24.60
N ALA A 95 -11.56 -0.29 -23.68
CA ALA A 95 -12.04 1.08 -23.70
C ALA A 95 -11.17 2.03 -24.55
N GLY A 96 -10.00 1.57 -25.03
CA GLY A 96 -9.05 2.41 -25.77
C GLY A 96 -8.29 3.41 -24.87
N VAL A 97 -8.21 3.13 -23.55
CA VAL A 97 -7.40 3.94 -22.61
C VAL A 97 -5.93 3.67 -22.87
N ARG A 98 -5.20 4.69 -23.32
CA ARG A 98 -3.82 4.51 -23.81
C ARG A 98 -2.83 4.17 -22.70
N ARG A 99 -2.93 4.83 -21.53
CA ARG A 99 -1.92 4.76 -20.47
C ARG A 99 -2.51 4.30 -19.13
N LEU A 100 -1.82 3.37 -18.48
CA LEU A 100 -2.12 2.89 -17.12
C LEU A 100 -0.93 3.20 -16.21
N VAL A 101 -1.13 4.02 -15.18
CA VAL A 101 -0.18 4.18 -14.06
C VAL A 101 -0.62 3.28 -12.92
N TYR A 102 0.22 2.32 -12.56
CA TYR A 102 -0.06 1.35 -11.52
C TYR A 102 0.82 1.58 -10.29
N LEU A 103 0.20 1.69 -9.12
CA LEU A 103 0.92 1.74 -7.86
C LEU A 103 1.23 0.31 -7.37
N SER A 104 2.47 -0.12 -7.59
CA SER A 104 3.04 -1.31 -7.00
C SER A 104 3.51 -1.04 -5.57
N SER A 105 4.63 -1.58 -5.15
CA SER A 105 5.23 -1.34 -3.83
C SER A 105 6.74 -1.56 -3.90
N ALA A 106 7.49 -0.83 -3.10
CA ALA A 106 8.92 -1.12 -2.91
C ALA A 106 9.16 -2.53 -2.34
N SER A 107 8.18 -3.07 -1.61
CA SER A 107 8.25 -4.39 -0.98
C SER A 107 8.25 -5.59 -1.95
N VAL A 108 8.18 -5.38 -3.26
CA VAL A 108 8.33 -6.46 -4.27
C VAL A 108 9.68 -7.19 -4.16
N HIS A 109 10.69 -6.55 -3.56
CA HIS A 109 11.97 -7.20 -3.23
C HIS A 109 12.13 -7.50 -1.72
N GLY A 110 11.03 -7.46 -0.95
CA GLY A 110 11.00 -7.59 0.50
C GLY A 110 11.08 -6.25 1.22
N GLN A 111 10.81 -6.25 2.53
CA GLN A 111 10.86 -5.05 3.35
C GLN A 111 12.30 -4.62 3.68
N ASN A 112 13.24 -5.55 3.65
CA ASN A 112 14.67 -5.32 3.81
C ASN A 112 15.42 -5.96 2.64
N PRO A 113 15.39 -5.33 1.45
CA PRO A 113 16.00 -5.90 0.25
C PRO A 113 17.54 -5.97 0.41
N PRO A 114 18.20 -6.96 -0.19
CA PRO A 114 19.67 -7.04 -0.20
C PRO A 114 20.30 -5.77 -0.78
N ALA A 115 21.52 -5.46 -0.31
CA ALA A 115 22.31 -4.38 -0.89
C ALA A 115 22.53 -4.62 -2.40
N GLY A 116 22.49 -3.55 -3.19
CA GLY A 116 22.60 -3.63 -4.65
C GLY A 116 21.28 -3.97 -5.37
N THR A 117 20.16 -4.14 -4.64
CA THR A 117 18.83 -4.25 -5.27
C THR A 117 18.50 -2.97 -6.04
N HIS A 118 18.02 -3.11 -7.27
CA HIS A 118 17.62 -2.01 -8.15
C HIS A 118 16.35 -2.39 -8.95
N ASP A 119 15.82 -1.45 -9.75
CA ASP A 119 14.53 -1.64 -10.46
C ASP A 119 14.50 -2.86 -11.39
N ALA A 120 15.64 -3.23 -11.97
CA ALA A 120 15.76 -4.37 -12.87
C ALA A 120 16.14 -5.68 -12.15
N THR A 121 16.35 -5.67 -10.83
CA THR A 121 16.59 -6.90 -10.06
C THR A 121 15.43 -7.88 -10.25
N PRO A 122 15.69 -9.16 -10.55
CA PRO A 122 14.63 -10.15 -10.78
C PRO A 122 13.68 -10.27 -9.60
N LEU A 123 12.37 -10.26 -9.90
CA LEU A 123 11.32 -10.39 -8.90
C LEU A 123 11.10 -11.86 -8.53
N LYS A 124 10.96 -12.14 -7.23
CA LYS A 124 10.65 -13.46 -6.68
C LYS A 124 9.35 -13.39 -5.85
N ASP A 125 8.45 -14.33 -6.06
CA ASP A 125 7.16 -14.44 -5.36
C ASP A 125 7.11 -15.62 -4.37
N ASP A 126 8.22 -15.89 -3.73
CA ASP A 126 8.41 -16.90 -2.69
C ASP A 126 8.70 -16.27 -1.29
N GLN A 127 8.34 -15.00 -1.14
CA GLN A 127 8.52 -14.25 0.11
C GLN A 127 7.54 -14.73 1.20
N PRO A 128 7.88 -14.54 2.49
CA PRO A 128 6.96 -14.88 3.59
C PRO A 128 5.64 -14.10 3.56
N ASN A 129 5.59 -12.92 2.93
CA ASN A 129 4.43 -12.04 2.87
C ASN A 129 3.63 -12.23 1.57
N ASP A 130 2.35 -12.60 1.69
CA ASP A 130 1.45 -12.81 0.56
C ASP A 130 1.17 -11.53 -0.23
N TYR A 131 1.15 -10.37 0.42
CA TYR A 131 0.99 -9.08 -0.26
C TYR A 131 2.16 -8.79 -1.21
N ASN A 132 3.40 -8.99 -0.75
CA ASN A 132 4.59 -8.80 -1.57
C ASN A 132 4.55 -9.72 -2.80
N ASN A 133 4.23 -11.00 -2.58
CA ASN A 133 4.10 -12.01 -3.64
C ASN A 133 3.00 -11.63 -4.65
N ALA A 134 1.87 -11.11 -4.17
CA ALA A 134 0.77 -10.67 -5.02
C ALA A 134 1.17 -9.45 -5.86
N LYS A 135 1.92 -8.49 -5.30
CA LYS A 135 2.46 -7.34 -6.04
C LYS A 135 3.46 -7.78 -7.11
N VAL A 136 4.33 -8.75 -6.81
CA VAL A 136 5.24 -9.35 -7.81
C VAL A 136 4.45 -9.97 -8.96
N ARG A 137 3.44 -10.78 -8.67
CA ARG A 137 2.60 -11.41 -9.70
C ARG A 137 1.82 -10.40 -10.52
N ALA A 138 1.32 -9.33 -9.89
CA ALA A 138 0.64 -8.25 -10.60
C ALA A 138 1.59 -7.50 -11.55
N GLU A 139 2.84 -7.24 -11.14
CA GLU A 139 3.83 -6.63 -12.05
C GLU A 139 4.17 -7.51 -13.25
N ARG A 140 4.17 -8.84 -13.10
CA ARG A 140 4.34 -9.76 -14.27
C ARG A 140 3.21 -9.57 -15.27
N VAL A 141 1.95 -9.58 -14.80
CA VAL A 141 0.76 -9.33 -15.65
C VAL A 141 0.89 -7.97 -16.37
N LEU A 142 1.28 -6.93 -15.65
CA LEU A 142 1.41 -5.58 -16.20
C LEU A 142 2.55 -5.47 -17.24
N ARG A 143 3.66 -6.18 -17.05
CA ARG A 143 4.79 -6.22 -17.99
C ARG A 143 4.49 -7.00 -19.27
N GLU A 144 3.62 -7.99 -19.18
CA GLU A 144 3.17 -8.81 -20.32
C GLU A 144 2.03 -8.13 -21.09
N ALA A 145 1.48 -7.01 -20.58
CA ALA A 145 0.39 -6.30 -21.23
C ALA A 145 0.84 -5.72 -22.58
N SER A 146 0.05 -5.98 -23.63
CA SER A 146 0.21 -5.39 -24.94
C SER A 146 -0.98 -4.49 -25.27
N GLY A 147 -0.77 -3.45 -26.06
CA GLY A 147 -1.82 -2.50 -26.47
C GLY A 147 -2.19 -1.47 -25.40
N VAL A 148 -1.48 -1.44 -24.27
CA VAL A 148 -1.59 -0.42 -23.22
C VAL A 148 -0.20 -0.01 -22.77
N GLU A 149 0.05 1.28 -22.65
CA GLU A 149 1.28 1.84 -22.10
C GLU A 149 1.22 1.77 -20.57
N VAL A 150 2.01 0.90 -19.95
CA VAL A 150 1.99 0.70 -18.48
C VAL A 150 3.19 1.36 -17.82
N CYS A 151 2.95 2.26 -16.89
CA CYS A 151 3.94 2.79 -15.95
C CYS A 151 3.75 2.13 -14.59
N ILE A 152 4.79 1.49 -14.06
CA ILE A 152 4.77 0.85 -12.73
C ILE A 152 5.59 1.70 -11.76
N LEU A 153 4.94 2.22 -10.72
CA LEU A 153 5.62 2.94 -9.64
C LEU A 153 5.71 2.05 -8.40
N ARG A 154 6.90 1.97 -7.80
CA ARG A 154 7.21 1.22 -6.57
C ARG A 154 7.48 2.20 -5.43
N PRO A 155 6.44 2.79 -4.81
CA PRO A 155 6.63 3.74 -3.73
C PRO A 155 7.17 3.04 -2.48
N GLY A 156 8.00 3.79 -1.74
CA GLY A 156 8.34 3.49 -0.35
C GLY A 156 7.13 3.67 0.56
N ILE A 157 7.37 3.87 1.86
CA ILE A 157 6.32 4.13 2.86
C ILE A 157 5.67 5.48 2.58
N VAL A 158 4.44 5.45 2.06
CA VAL A 158 3.70 6.68 1.74
C VAL A 158 3.17 7.31 3.02
N TYR A 159 3.56 8.56 3.28
CA TYR A 159 3.13 9.30 4.46
C TYR A 159 2.58 10.68 4.12
N GLY A 160 1.90 11.31 5.09
CA GLY A 160 1.29 12.63 4.95
C GLY A 160 0.07 12.79 5.85
N PRO A 161 -0.58 13.96 5.87
CA PRO A 161 -1.85 14.16 6.57
C PRO A 161 -2.89 13.11 6.18
N ARG A 162 -3.57 12.52 7.16
CA ARG A 162 -4.56 11.44 7.01
C ARG A 162 -3.97 10.05 6.72
N CYS A 163 -2.64 9.91 6.80
CA CYS A 163 -1.99 8.61 6.68
C CYS A 163 -2.40 7.67 7.82
N GLN A 164 -2.74 6.43 7.49
CA GLN A 164 -3.12 5.44 8.51
C GLN A 164 -1.96 5.03 9.43
N TRP A 165 -0.71 5.10 8.94
CA TRP A 165 0.49 4.83 9.76
C TRP A 165 0.58 5.71 11.00
N PHE A 166 0.05 6.93 10.94
CA PHE A 166 0.08 7.87 12.06
C PHE A 166 -1.22 7.91 12.85
N GLY A 167 -2.34 7.46 12.25
CA GLY A 167 -3.65 7.60 12.87
C GLY A 167 -3.78 6.93 14.24
N GLY A 168 -3.02 5.87 14.48
CA GLY A 168 -2.93 5.16 15.74
C GLY A 168 -1.88 5.71 16.73
N LEU A 169 -0.94 6.53 16.26
CA LEU A 169 0.21 6.98 17.06
C LEU A 169 -0.17 7.72 18.35
N PRO A 170 -1.12 8.69 18.34
CA PRO A 170 -1.51 9.37 19.57
C PRO A 170 -2.02 8.41 20.65
N ARG A 171 -2.84 7.45 20.24
CA ARG A 171 -3.36 6.43 21.17
C ARG A 171 -2.23 5.52 21.66
N ALA A 172 -1.35 5.07 20.78
CA ALA A 172 -0.23 4.20 21.12
C ALA A 172 0.73 4.88 22.12
N LEU A 173 1.04 6.15 21.95
CA LEU A 173 1.86 6.92 22.87
C LEU A 173 1.18 7.08 24.24
N HIS A 174 -0.09 7.47 24.27
CA HIS A 174 -0.85 7.63 25.52
C HIS A 174 -1.00 6.33 26.30
N SER A 175 -1.18 5.20 25.60
CA SER A 175 -1.29 3.87 26.22
C SER A 175 0.05 3.19 26.43
N LYS A 176 1.18 3.88 26.16
CA LYS A 176 2.54 3.33 26.24
C LYS A 176 2.73 2.07 25.38
N GLN A 177 2.06 2.03 24.23
CA GLN A 177 2.13 0.92 23.26
C GLN A 177 2.91 1.31 21.98
N ALA A 178 3.38 2.55 21.88
CA ALA A 178 4.28 2.93 20.80
C ALA A 178 5.62 2.22 20.94
N PHE A 179 6.16 1.71 19.85
CA PHE A 179 7.42 0.96 19.87
C PHE A 179 8.28 1.21 18.66
N LEU A 180 9.56 0.96 18.80
CA LEU A 180 10.56 0.83 17.76
C LEU A 180 11.18 -0.57 17.82
N VAL A 181 11.56 -1.12 16.69
CA VAL A 181 12.29 -2.39 16.65
C VAL A 181 13.78 -2.08 16.62
N GLU A 182 14.55 -2.74 17.49
CA GLU A 182 16.02 -2.56 17.56
C GLU A 182 16.41 -1.06 17.63
N GLY A 183 15.75 -0.30 18.51
CA GLY A 183 15.98 1.13 18.68
C GLY A 183 15.55 2.01 17.51
N GLY A 184 14.97 1.46 16.44
CA GLY A 184 14.55 2.19 15.25
C GLY A 184 15.69 2.73 14.39
N HIS A 185 16.85 2.06 14.41
CA HIS A 185 18.06 2.47 13.66
C HIS A 185 18.01 2.08 12.18
N GLY A 186 17.11 1.19 11.75
CA GLY A 186 16.96 0.85 10.35
C GLY A 186 16.39 2.01 9.52
N LEU A 187 16.62 1.95 8.22
CA LEU A 187 16.22 3.00 7.28
C LEU A 187 14.71 2.97 7.02
N CYS A 188 14.07 4.10 7.18
CA CYS A 188 12.70 4.35 6.74
C CYS A 188 12.73 4.87 5.31
N ASN A 189 12.47 4.01 4.34
CA ASN A 189 12.31 4.38 2.93
C ASN A 189 10.94 5.01 2.70
N HIS A 190 10.82 6.27 3.02
CA HIS A 190 9.56 7.01 2.99
C HIS A 190 9.38 7.83 1.71
N ILE A 191 8.12 8.17 1.40
CA ILE A 191 7.75 9.10 0.35
C ILE A 191 6.56 9.96 0.83
N TYR A 192 6.73 11.28 0.80
CA TYR A 192 5.61 12.17 1.08
C TYR A 192 4.55 12.06 0.00
N VAL A 193 3.29 12.09 0.38
CA VAL A 193 2.17 11.82 -0.55
C VAL A 193 2.18 12.75 -1.76
N ASP A 194 2.57 14.03 -1.61
CA ASP A 194 2.65 14.96 -2.75
C ASP A 194 3.81 14.62 -3.69
N ASN A 195 4.89 14.02 -3.19
CA ASN A 195 6.00 13.52 -4.00
C ASN A 195 5.59 12.28 -4.81
N LEU A 196 4.77 11.40 -4.21
CA LEU A 196 4.17 10.29 -4.96
C LEU A 196 3.21 10.79 -6.04
N ILE A 197 2.42 11.84 -5.77
CA ILE A 197 1.55 12.44 -6.78
C ILE A 197 2.38 13.01 -7.94
N HIS A 198 3.50 13.66 -7.65
CA HIS A 198 4.42 14.12 -8.70
C HIS A 198 4.96 12.95 -9.54
N ALA A 199 5.32 11.84 -8.92
CA ALA A 199 5.73 10.64 -9.66
C ALA A 199 4.59 10.07 -10.54
N ILE A 200 3.33 10.10 -10.05
CA ILE A 200 2.15 9.71 -10.84
C ILE A 200 1.96 10.63 -12.05
N GLU A 201 2.14 11.94 -11.87
CA GLU A 201 2.09 12.93 -12.98
C GLU A 201 3.13 12.62 -14.06
N LEU A 202 4.37 12.33 -13.64
CA LEU A 202 5.41 11.90 -14.57
C LEU A 202 5.04 10.58 -15.25
N GLY A 203 4.46 9.64 -14.53
CA GLY A 203 3.94 8.39 -15.08
C GLY A 203 2.85 8.59 -16.15
N LEU A 204 2.02 9.61 -15.98
CA LEU A 204 0.95 9.96 -16.93
C LEU A 204 1.49 10.68 -18.19
N THR A 205 2.49 11.55 -18.03
CA THR A 205 2.86 12.54 -19.06
C THR A 205 4.19 12.25 -19.73
N HIS A 206 5.14 11.62 -19.02
CA HIS A 206 6.49 11.42 -19.56
C HIS A 206 6.53 10.32 -20.62
N ALA A 207 7.19 10.59 -21.75
CA ALA A 207 7.23 9.67 -22.89
C ALA A 207 7.88 8.31 -22.56
N ARG A 208 8.92 8.32 -21.69
CA ARG A 208 9.67 7.12 -21.28
C ARG A 208 9.13 6.43 -20.02
N ALA A 209 7.95 6.84 -19.52
CA ALA A 209 7.37 6.28 -18.30
C ALA A 209 7.04 4.78 -18.41
N THR A 210 6.96 4.24 -19.61
CA THR A 210 6.65 2.83 -19.88
C THR A 210 7.88 1.93 -20.02
N GLU A 211 9.08 2.48 -19.86
CA GLU A 211 10.32 1.70 -20.00
C GLU A 211 10.62 0.78 -18.79
N GLY A 212 9.68 0.60 -17.88
CA GLY A 212 9.84 -0.35 -16.77
C GLY A 212 9.11 0.04 -15.49
N ALA A 213 9.63 -0.45 -14.37
CA ALA A 213 9.18 -0.06 -13.05
C ALA A 213 10.17 0.92 -12.42
N PHE A 214 9.69 1.78 -11.52
CA PHE A 214 10.49 2.84 -10.91
C PHE A 214 10.28 2.85 -9.41
N TYR A 215 11.36 2.73 -8.65
CA TYR A 215 11.35 3.08 -7.23
C TYR A 215 11.19 4.58 -7.07
N VAL A 216 10.30 4.98 -6.17
CA VAL A 216 10.05 6.39 -5.83
C VAL A 216 10.02 6.57 -4.32
N ALA A 217 10.82 7.51 -3.83
CA ALA A 217 10.96 7.85 -2.42
C ALA A 217 11.31 9.35 -2.29
N ASP A 218 11.42 9.85 -1.07
CA ASP A 218 11.94 11.18 -0.83
C ASP A 218 13.47 11.23 -1.06
N SER A 219 13.99 12.42 -1.32
CA SER A 219 15.42 12.60 -1.62
C SER A 219 16.33 12.30 -0.42
N THR A 220 15.85 12.53 0.79
CA THR A 220 16.55 12.22 2.04
C THR A 220 16.14 10.86 2.57
N CYS A 221 17.10 10.08 3.07
CA CYS A 221 16.87 8.87 3.82
C CYS A 221 17.04 9.17 5.31
N MET A 222 16.20 8.61 6.16
CA MET A 222 16.28 8.74 7.61
C MET A 222 15.98 7.39 8.27
N THR A 223 16.35 7.25 9.52
CA THR A 223 16.00 6.09 10.35
C THR A 223 14.53 6.18 10.80
N TRP A 224 13.97 5.07 11.26
CA TRP A 224 12.63 5.08 11.86
C TRP A 224 12.54 5.98 13.09
N ARG A 225 13.61 6.06 13.88
CA ARG A 225 13.71 6.96 15.03
C ARG A 225 13.59 8.42 14.59
N GLU A 226 14.37 8.84 13.60
CA GLU A 226 14.32 10.21 13.05
C GLU A 226 12.97 10.51 12.40
N PHE A 227 12.34 9.54 11.76
CA PHE A 227 11.03 9.67 11.15
C PHE A 227 9.91 9.90 12.18
N TYR A 228 9.93 9.18 13.31
CA TYR A 228 8.92 9.33 14.34
C TYR A 228 9.15 10.51 15.28
N GLN A 229 10.38 11.01 15.42
CA GLN A 229 10.72 12.07 16.36
C GLN A 229 9.84 13.33 16.23
N PRO A 230 9.70 13.96 15.04
CA PRO A 230 8.87 15.18 14.92
C PRO A 230 7.37 14.90 15.13
N LEU A 231 6.91 13.69 14.81
CA LEU A 231 5.51 13.29 15.03
C LEU A 231 5.20 13.11 16.52
N ALA A 232 6.13 12.51 17.29
CA ALA A 232 6.01 12.36 18.74
C ALA A 232 6.04 13.73 19.42
N GLN A 233 6.99 14.60 19.04
CA GLN A 233 7.12 15.94 19.60
C GLN A 233 5.86 16.78 19.39
N ALA A 234 5.23 16.70 18.23
CA ALA A 234 3.97 17.41 17.96
C ALA A 234 2.80 16.96 18.85
N LEU A 235 2.91 15.79 19.48
CA LEU A 235 1.96 15.24 20.44
C LEU A 235 2.37 15.44 21.90
N GLY A 236 3.52 16.12 22.17
CA GLY A 236 4.05 16.35 23.51
C GLY A 236 4.84 15.15 24.07
N PHE A 237 5.32 14.25 23.22
CA PHE A 237 6.13 13.09 23.59
C PHE A 237 7.52 13.18 22.94
N ASP A 238 8.43 12.34 23.40
CA ASP A 238 9.71 12.09 22.75
C ASP A 238 9.77 10.69 22.16
N VAL A 239 10.62 10.47 21.16
CA VAL A 239 10.84 9.12 20.61
C VAL A 239 11.45 8.18 21.67
N ALA A 240 12.06 8.71 22.72
CA ALA A 240 12.53 7.95 23.86
C ALA A 240 11.37 7.34 24.69
N ASP A 241 10.14 7.84 24.56
CA ASP A 241 8.95 7.25 25.18
C ASP A 241 8.47 5.98 24.47
N PHE A 242 9.03 5.67 23.29
CA PHE A 242 8.73 4.44 22.57
C PHE A 242 9.44 3.26 23.25
N ARG A 243 8.75 2.13 23.33
CA ARG A 243 9.36 0.89 23.80
C ARG A 243 10.30 0.34 22.73
N ASP A 244 11.45 -0.12 23.14
CA ASP A 244 12.32 -0.92 22.27
C ASP A 244 11.86 -2.37 22.29
N VAL A 245 11.66 -2.96 21.12
CA VAL A 245 11.25 -4.36 20.98
C VAL A 245 12.23 -5.10 20.06
N PRO A 246 12.53 -6.38 20.36
CA PRO A 246 13.41 -7.17 19.54
C PRO A 246 12.77 -7.46 18.16
N ALA A 247 13.59 -7.64 17.15
CA ALA A 247 13.14 -8.08 15.84
C ALA A 247 12.60 -9.52 15.90
N ALA A 248 11.45 -9.75 15.27
CA ALA A 248 10.90 -11.08 15.11
C ALA A 248 11.65 -11.87 14.04
N GLY A 249 11.92 -13.14 14.34
CA GLY A 249 12.47 -14.07 13.34
C GLY A 249 11.47 -14.46 12.26
N VAL A 250 11.95 -15.15 11.23
CA VAL A 250 11.08 -15.68 10.15
C VAL A 250 9.98 -16.55 10.77
N PRO A 251 8.71 -16.28 10.48
CA PRO A 251 7.63 -17.07 11.03
C PRO A 251 7.73 -18.51 10.50
N ALA A 252 7.60 -19.48 11.40
CA ALA A 252 7.46 -20.87 10.98
C ALA A 252 6.20 -20.96 10.11
N ARG A 253 6.33 -21.47 8.87
CA ARG A 253 5.17 -21.67 7.99
C ARG A 253 4.14 -22.52 8.71
N SER A 254 2.98 -21.96 8.99
CA SER A 254 1.88 -22.69 9.62
C SER A 254 1.43 -23.85 8.72
N LEU A 255 0.84 -24.88 9.31
CA LEU A 255 0.21 -25.97 8.54
C LEU A 255 -0.81 -25.43 7.51
N ARG A 256 -1.47 -24.32 7.86
CA ARG A 256 -2.42 -23.63 6.99
C ARG A 256 -1.74 -23.03 5.75
N ASP A 257 -0.58 -22.40 5.93
CA ASP A 257 0.22 -21.81 4.85
C ASP A 257 0.79 -22.91 3.95
N ARG A 258 1.22 -24.03 4.54
CA ARG A 258 1.70 -25.22 3.80
C ARG A 258 0.57 -25.83 2.95
N VAL A 259 -0.65 -25.90 3.48
CA VAL A 259 -1.84 -26.39 2.76
C VAL A 259 -2.28 -25.39 1.67
N ALA A 260 -2.23 -24.08 1.95
CA ALA A 260 -2.52 -23.04 0.96
C ALA A 260 -1.52 -23.08 -0.20
N TRP A 261 -0.23 -23.22 0.11
CA TRP A 261 0.83 -23.40 -0.89
C TRP A 261 0.62 -24.70 -1.71
N ALA A 262 0.33 -25.81 -1.04
CA ALA A 262 0.08 -27.09 -1.71
C ALA A 262 -1.09 -27.01 -2.72
N LYS A 263 -2.11 -26.18 -2.45
CA LYS A 263 -3.24 -25.94 -3.38
C LYS A 263 -2.85 -25.13 -4.62
N GLN A 264 -1.75 -24.40 -4.59
CA GLN A 264 -1.27 -23.59 -5.72
C GLN A 264 -0.34 -24.35 -6.67
N VAL A 265 0.18 -25.51 -6.24
CA VAL A 265 1.03 -26.38 -7.08
C VAL A 265 0.18 -27.03 -8.18
N PRO A 266 0.58 -26.96 -9.47
CA PRO A 266 -0.20 -27.53 -10.58
C PRO A 266 -0.65 -28.98 -10.39
N ALA A 267 0.20 -29.83 -9.77
CA ALA A 267 -0.12 -31.20 -9.44
C ALA A 267 -1.31 -31.36 -8.48
N SER A 268 -1.52 -30.42 -7.56
CA SER A 268 -2.65 -30.46 -6.61
C SER A 268 -4.00 -30.21 -7.29
N ARG A 269 -4.03 -29.44 -8.39
CA ARG A 269 -5.24 -29.19 -9.17
C ARG A 269 -5.78 -30.43 -9.83
N MET A 270 -4.92 -31.43 -10.11
CA MET A 270 -5.33 -32.71 -10.64
C MET A 270 -5.82 -33.70 -9.57
N ILE A 271 -5.31 -33.59 -8.34
CA ILE A 271 -5.59 -34.56 -7.25
C ILE A 271 -6.75 -34.09 -6.37
N LEU A 272 -6.90 -32.79 -6.12
CA LEU A 272 -7.96 -32.21 -5.26
C LEU A 272 -9.40 -32.54 -5.67
N PRO A 273 -9.76 -32.67 -6.98
CA PRO A 273 -11.08 -33.09 -7.39
C PRO A 273 -11.44 -34.53 -7.00
N MET A 274 -10.43 -35.41 -6.81
CA MET A 274 -10.63 -36.84 -6.50
C MET A 274 -11.07 -37.09 -5.05
N PHE A 275 -10.94 -36.13 -4.15
CA PHE A 275 -11.39 -36.27 -2.77
C PHE A 275 -12.89 -35.96 -2.62
N SER A 276 -13.62 -36.82 -1.89
CA SER A 276 -15.04 -36.65 -1.64
C SER A 276 -15.33 -35.32 -0.91
N ARG A 277 -16.49 -34.70 -1.18
CA ARG A 277 -16.96 -33.48 -0.47
C ARG A 277 -16.89 -33.63 1.07
N ARG A 278 -17.30 -34.81 1.58
CA ARG A 278 -17.30 -35.11 3.03
C ARG A 278 -15.89 -35.03 3.63
N LEU A 279 -14.85 -35.47 2.95
CA LEU A 279 -13.48 -35.39 3.42
C LEU A 279 -12.97 -33.96 3.40
N LYS A 280 -13.33 -33.19 2.38
CA LYS A 280 -12.99 -31.76 2.30
C LYS A 280 -13.63 -30.98 3.44
N ASP A 281 -14.90 -31.26 3.73
CA ASP A 281 -15.66 -30.60 4.82
C ASP A 281 -15.14 -31.01 6.19
N ALA A 282 -14.76 -32.29 6.40
CA ALA A 282 -14.16 -32.76 7.65
C ALA A 282 -12.78 -32.13 7.91
N VAL A 283 -11.95 -32.00 6.89
CA VAL A 283 -10.65 -31.29 6.99
C VAL A 283 -10.85 -29.81 7.29
N LYS A 284 -11.82 -29.17 6.64
CA LYS A 284 -12.17 -27.78 6.89
C LYS A 284 -12.68 -27.55 8.32
N ALA A 285 -13.60 -28.40 8.80
CA ALA A 285 -14.14 -28.35 10.16
C ALA A 285 -13.06 -28.64 11.23
N GLY A 286 -12.11 -29.53 10.93
CA GLY A 286 -10.95 -29.80 11.78
C GLY A 286 -10.03 -28.58 11.90
N LEU A 287 -9.72 -27.91 10.77
CA LEU A 287 -8.93 -26.69 10.74
C LEU A 287 -9.61 -25.51 11.45
N GLU A 288 -10.92 -25.37 11.30
CA GLU A 288 -11.71 -24.32 11.97
C GLU A 288 -11.76 -24.52 13.50
N ARG A 289 -11.82 -25.77 13.99
CA ARG A 289 -11.74 -26.07 15.45
C ARG A 289 -10.39 -25.72 16.08
N TYR A 290 -9.30 -25.85 15.33
CA TYR A 290 -7.97 -25.45 15.78
C TYR A 290 -7.69 -23.94 15.68
N ALA A 291 -8.46 -23.22 14.88
CA ALA A 291 -8.27 -21.79 14.63
C ALA A 291 -9.10 -20.86 15.53
N ALA A 292 -10.04 -21.41 16.32
CA ALA A 292 -10.82 -20.60 17.25
C ALA A 292 -10.02 -20.38 18.55
N PRO A 293 -9.74 -19.11 18.93
CA PRO A 293 -9.20 -18.86 20.26
C PRO A 293 -10.22 -19.29 21.31
N PRO A 294 -9.79 -19.82 22.47
CA PRO A 294 -10.70 -20.21 23.53
C PRO A 294 -11.50 -19.00 23.99
N ILE A 295 -12.83 -19.12 23.97
CA ILE A 295 -13.74 -18.11 24.54
C ILE A 295 -13.57 -18.20 26.07
N THR A 296 -12.70 -17.36 26.61
CA THR A 296 -12.62 -17.16 28.06
C THR A 296 -13.70 -16.18 28.48
N SER A 297 -14.82 -16.70 28.96
CA SER A 297 -15.83 -15.94 29.67
C SER A 297 -15.26 -15.50 31.04
N GLY A 298 -14.78 -14.26 31.08
CA GLY A 298 -14.38 -13.62 32.34
C GLY A 298 -14.01 -12.18 32.03
N PHE A 299 -14.79 -11.22 32.56
CA PHE A 299 -14.48 -9.79 32.51
C PHE A 299 -13.25 -9.48 33.38
N VAL A 300 -12.08 -9.88 32.92
CA VAL A 300 -10.82 -9.28 33.34
C VAL A 300 -10.44 -8.41 32.16
N LEU A 301 -10.37 -7.08 32.36
CA LEU A 301 -9.73 -6.20 31.39
C LEU A 301 -8.31 -6.74 31.23
N PRO A 302 -7.94 -7.34 30.10
CA PRO A 302 -6.59 -7.83 29.95
C PRO A 302 -5.67 -6.61 30.02
N HIS A 303 -4.61 -6.69 30.79
CA HIS A 303 -3.47 -5.81 30.62
C HIS A 303 -3.16 -5.84 29.12
N ALA A 304 -3.18 -4.66 28.47
CA ALA A 304 -2.85 -4.60 27.06
C ALA A 304 -1.53 -5.35 26.87
N PRO A 305 -1.47 -6.34 25.98
CA PRO A 305 -0.27 -7.13 25.79
C PRO A 305 0.89 -6.18 25.48
N SER A 306 2.09 -6.52 25.94
CA SER A 306 3.28 -5.74 25.59
C SER A 306 3.37 -5.64 24.06
N PRO A 307 3.71 -4.48 23.51
CA PRO A 307 3.86 -4.35 22.07
C PRO A 307 4.91 -5.34 21.55
N SER A 308 4.62 -5.97 20.44
CA SER A 308 5.53 -6.88 19.75
C SER A 308 5.46 -6.59 18.27
N ALA A 309 6.60 -6.63 17.60
CA ALA A 309 6.65 -6.56 16.16
C ALA A 309 6.42 -7.96 15.56
N ASP A 310 5.67 -8.01 14.47
CA ASP A 310 5.66 -9.19 13.61
C ASP A 310 6.92 -9.21 12.69
N TYR A 311 7.06 -10.26 11.90
CA TYR A 311 8.19 -10.41 10.98
C TYR A 311 8.29 -9.26 9.98
N GLU A 312 7.18 -8.83 9.39
CA GLU A 312 7.15 -7.78 8.36
C GLU A 312 7.55 -6.42 8.92
N ILE A 313 7.01 -6.04 10.07
CA ILE A 313 7.38 -4.81 10.77
C ILE A 313 8.85 -4.87 11.21
N SER A 314 9.33 -6.04 11.65
CA SER A 314 10.72 -6.23 12.02
C SER A 314 11.65 -6.02 10.82
N GLN A 315 11.37 -6.64 9.67
CA GLN A 315 12.15 -6.45 8.46
C GLN A 315 12.12 -4.99 7.98
N LEU A 316 10.97 -4.34 8.09
CA LEU A 316 10.80 -2.95 7.70
C LEU A 316 11.64 -2.00 8.59
N HIS A 317 11.58 -2.20 9.93
CA HIS A 317 12.28 -1.36 10.90
C HIS A 317 13.79 -1.65 11.00
N THR A 318 14.24 -2.79 10.52
CA THR A 318 15.67 -3.14 10.44
C THR A 318 16.24 -3.03 9.02
N CYS A 319 15.52 -2.41 8.10
CA CYS A 319 15.97 -2.22 6.72
C CYS A 319 17.30 -1.49 6.67
N ALA A 320 18.30 -2.08 6.00
CA ALA A 320 19.64 -1.53 5.85
C ALA A 320 19.89 -0.90 4.47
N THR A 321 18.94 -1.10 3.53
CA THR A 321 19.11 -0.69 2.14
C THR A 321 18.23 0.50 1.79
N ARG A 322 18.86 1.57 1.31
CA ARG A 322 18.14 2.71 0.72
C ARG A 322 17.56 2.28 -0.64
N LEU A 323 16.31 2.67 -0.93
CA LEU A 323 15.70 2.43 -2.24
C LEU A 323 16.45 3.23 -3.31
N PRO A 324 16.89 2.58 -4.41
CA PRO A 324 17.57 3.25 -5.50
C PRO A 324 16.55 3.99 -6.37
N MET A 325 16.66 5.32 -6.45
CA MET A 325 15.80 6.14 -7.29
C MET A 325 16.47 6.56 -8.60
N ASP A 326 17.68 6.08 -8.86
CA ASP A 326 18.51 6.52 -9.98
C ASP A 326 17.75 6.42 -11.30
N ARG A 327 17.04 5.32 -11.52
CA ARG A 327 16.23 5.13 -12.73
C ARG A 327 15.05 6.11 -12.82
N ALA A 328 14.38 6.41 -11.71
CA ALA A 328 13.28 7.40 -11.72
C ALA A 328 13.82 8.81 -12.02
N VAL A 329 15.00 9.15 -11.51
CA VAL A 329 15.68 10.41 -11.78
C VAL A 329 16.11 10.49 -13.26
N GLU A 330 16.82 9.48 -13.77
CA GLU A 330 17.39 9.47 -15.11
C GLU A 330 16.34 9.37 -16.22
N VAL A 331 15.31 8.54 -16.02
CA VAL A 331 14.30 8.24 -17.06
C VAL A 331 13.13 9.19 -16.98
N LEU A 332 12.62 9.48 -15.78
CA LEU A 332 11.42 10.31 -15.57
C LEU A 332 11.75 11.77 -15.20
N GLY A 333 13.01 12.09 -14.90
CA GLY A 333 13.36 13.37 -14.31
C GLY A 333 12.75 13.57 -12.92
N TYR A 334 12.51 12.46 -12.17
CA TYR A 334 11.86 12.52 -10.87
C TYR A 334 12.70 13.31 -9.87
N ALA A 335 12.15 14.41 -9.39
CA ALA A 335 12.72 15.22 -8.31
C ALA A 335 11.60 15.51 -7.30
N PRO A 336 11.65 14.97 -6.07
CA PRO A 336 10.61 15.20 -5.07
C PRO A 336 10.41 16.69 -4.77
N PRO A 337 9.24 17.30 -5.03
CA PRO A 337 9.04 18.74 -4.88
C PRO A 337 8.90 19.19 -3.41
N VAL A 338 8.68 18.26 -2.49
CA VAL A 338 8.52 18.55 -1.05
C VAL A 338 9.66 17.87 -0.29
N SER A 339 10.38 18.62 0.52
CA SER A 339 11.41 18.04 1.39
C SER A 339 10.78 17.10 2.43
N ALA A 340 11.55 16.11 2.91
CA ALA A 340 11.07 15.22 3.98
C ALA A 340 10.74 15.99 5.27
N THR A 341 11.53 17.02 5.58
CA THR A 341 11.28 17.91 6.74
C THR A 341 9.92 18.60 6.61
N ASP A 342 9.64 19.22 5.45
CA ASP A 342 8.35 19.89 5.23
C ASP A 342 7.18 18.90 5.25
N GLY A 343 7.37 17.70 4.66
CA GLY A 343 6.37 16.65 4.67
C GLY A 343 6.05 16.17 6.08
N LEU A 344 7.07 15.96 6.91
CA LEU A 344 6.91 15.58 8.31
C LEU A 344 6.27 16.71 9.13
N ASP A 345 6.68 17.96 8.96
CA ASP A 345 6.09 19.11 9.64
C ASP A 345 4.59 19.26 9.33
N ARG A 346 4.19 19.15 8.07
CA ARG A 346 2.77 19.15 7.68
C ARG A 346 2.00 18.00 8.30
N SER A 347 2.61 16.82 8.37
CA SER A 347 2.01 15.62 8.97
C SER A 347 1.87 15.77 10.49
N ALA A 348 2.89 16.30 11.15
CA ALA A 348 2.94 16.56 12.57
C ALA A 348 1.86 17.59 13.00
N ARG A 349 1.74 18.70 12.27
CA ARG A 349 0.69 19.71 12.52
C ARG A 349 -0.71 19.13 12.35
N TRP A 350 -0.94 18.33 11.32
CA TRP A 350 -2.22 17.65 11.15
C TRP A 350 -2.53 16.70 12.31
N LEU A 351 -1.53 15.93 12.75
CA LEU A 351 -1.68 14.96 13.83
C LEU A 351 -1.99 15.66 15.17
N ALA A 352 -1.30 16.74 15.48
CA ALA A 352 -1.55 17.56 16.66
C ALA A 352 -2.96 18.17 16.65
N GLY A 353 -3.41 18.70 15.51
CA GLY A 353 -4.78 19.22 15.36
C GLY A 353 -5.84 18.15 15.55
N LEU A 354 -5.66 16.95 15.00
CA LEU A 354 -6.57 15.83 15.20
C LEU A 354 -6.64 15.40 16.68
N TRP A 355 -5.50 15.39 17.37
CA TRP A 355 -5.41 15.03 18.77
C TRP A 355 -6.09 16.05 19.69
N ALA A 356 -5.86 17.34 19.46
CA ALA A 356 -6.49 18.43 20.23
C ALA A 356 -8.01 18.39 20.15
N THR A 357 -8.58 18.15 18.94
CA THR A 357 -10.03 18.04 18.76
C THR A 357 -10.59 16.79 19.44
N SER A 358 -9.87 15.68 19.42
CA SER A 358 -10.28 14.43 20.10
C SER A 358 -10.24 14.54 21.62
N ALA A 359 -9.31 15.30 22.18
CA ALA A 359 -9.19 15.56 23.61
C ALA A 359 -10.28 16.53 24.11
N ALA A 360 -10.64 17.52 23.30
CA ALA A 360 -11.71 18.47 23.61
C ALA A 360 -13.10 17.83 23.60
N ALA A 361 -13.34 16.84 22.74
CA ALA A 361 -14.61 16.11 22.65
C ALA A 361 -14.86 15.12 23.81
N LYS A 362 -13.85 14.89 24.68
CA LYS A 362 -13.96 14.00 25.87
C LYS A 362 -14.14 14.78 27.17
N LYS A 363 -14.14 16.11 27.14
CA LYS A 363 -14.51 17.02 28.24
C LYS A 363 -15.95 17.49 28.06
#